data_7a8544edee31af373e1d638094ceb159
#
_entry.id   7a8544edee31af373e1d638094ceb159
#
_cell.length_a   1.000
_cell.length_b   1.000
_cell.length_c   1.000
_cell.angle_alpha   90.00
_cell.angle_beta   90.00
_cell.angle_gamma   90.00
#
_symmetry.space_group_name_H-M   'P 1'
#
loop_
_entity.id
_entity.type
_entity.pdbx_description
1 polymer ?
#
loop_
_entity_poly.entity_id
_entity_poly.type
_entity_poly.pdbx_seq_one_letter_code
_entity_poly.pdbx_strand_id
1 'polypeptide(L)'
;GSTLKEKALSYLNSNWNLFKFTECSDLVLKFGTNDIENNIVIFNQIYKNLPVDGNQFILRFDEQSRLNSIIQNTIPINWDINIAPSLTKHMVSSILMQHFKTSLINEQEESLLMIYHYNNCATLSYFTQFETKNPNGKWFAYLDANTGKILELKSNIMYVDGTGRIFNPDPLSASHNKYGNNGIMDNNNSNNPVFDPFYKIVDLLGISQNGNVYSLVGNNAKIYNPNLYTSNSPFFDFKRHQDGFEAIMCYYFLDKTIDYARGLQSFSNFVYFNPHEVGSNSHYNGTTVTLADGDNGHNEANPDHGEDAMVILHEGFHFIHHSLAGIPPPGKSYLSLGAEGVGEGVADYWALSEVNAENQFKDYEDGFYGIFRWANHNPGTVPSGMYPSTDRFANSTLMNITYVSPFMNCNCSPHYFGTILSGVLLKIYNDIGKEK
;
A
#
# COMPACT_ATOMS: atom_id res chain seq x y z
N GLY A 1 -10.26 -28.56 -45.97
CA GLY A 1 -10.45 -29.17 -44.63
C GLY A 1 -11.33 -28.28 -43.78
N SER A 2 -12.10 -28.82 -42.85
CA SER A 2 -12.95 -28.06 -41.93
C SER A 2 -12.12 -27.20 -41.02
N THR A 3 -12.58 -25.98 -40.77
CA THR A 3 -11.95 -25.06 -39.80
C THR A 3 -12.05 -25.59 -38.37
N LEU A 4 -11.21 -25.10 -37.42
CA LEU A 4 -11.31 -25.48 -36.01
C LEU A 4 -12.69 -25.15 -35.46
N LYS A 5 -13.29 -24.03 -35.89
CA LYS A 5 -14.66 -23.65 -35.53
C LYS A 5 -15.68 -24.71 -35.95
N GLU A 6 -15.62 -25.19 -37.18
CA GLU A 6 -16.53 -26.21 -37.71
C GLU A 6 -16.35 -27.54 -36.95
N LYS A 7 -15.10 -27.92 -36.62
CA LYS A 7 -14.82 -29.09 -35.82
C LYS A 7 -15.38 -28.96 -34.41
N ALA A 8 -15.19 -27.80 -33.76
CA ALA A 8 -15.73 -27.51 -32.44
C ALA A 8 -17.27 -27.57 -32.41
N LEU A 9 -17.94 -26.95 -33.39
CA LEU A 9 -19.40 -26.98 -33.52
C LEU A 9 -19.90 -28.40 -33.75
N SER A 10 -19.25 -29.15 -34.64
CA SER A 10 -19.59 -30.55 -34.92
C SER A 10 -19.47 -31.43 -33.65
N TYR A 11 -18.39 -31.23 -32.89
CA TYR A 11 -18.19 -31.94 -31.64
C TYR A 11 -19.27 -31.60 -30.59
N LEU A 12 -19.57 -30.31 -30.40
CA LEU A 12 -20.62 -29.86 -29.51
C LEU A 12 -21.98 -30.44 -29.87
N ASN A 13 -22.37 -30.36 -31.14
CA ASN A 13 -23.66 -30.86 -31.61
C ASN A 13 -23.79 -32.37 -31.38
N SER A 14 -22.71 -33.12 -31.60
CA SER A 14 -22.70 -34.58 -31.42
C SER A 14 -22.70 -35.03 -29.97
N ASN A 15 -22.29 -34.16 -29.05
CA ASN A 15 -22.08 -34.50 -27.66
C ASN A 15 -22.87 -33.58 -26.70
N TRP A 16 -23.84 -32.85 -27.19
CA TRP A 16 -24.59 -31.83 -26.43
C TRP A 16 -25.13 -32.34 -25.08
N ASN A 17 -25.65 -33.57 -25.09
CA ASN A 17 -26.24 -34.20 -23.92
C ASN A 17 -25.21 -34.48 -22.77
N LEU A 18 -23.92 -34.52 -23.09
CA LEU A 18 -22.86 -34.75 -22.09
C LEU A 18 -22.62 -33.53 -21.21
N PHE A 19 -22.94 -32.34 -21.69
CA PHE A 19 -22.55 -31.07 -21.07
C PHE A 19 -23.66 -30.47 -20.20
N LYS A 20 -24.79 -31.15 -20.04
CA LYS A 20 -25.90 -30.75 -19.18
C LYS A 20 -26.42 -29.32 -19.43
N PHE A 21 -26.38 -28.86 -20.69
CA PHE A 21 -27.02 -27.59 -21.06
C PHE A 21 -28.53 -27.72 -20.93
N THR A 22 -29.18 -26.66 -20.46
CA THR A 22 -30.63 -26.56 -20.40
C THR A 22 -31.20 -26.06 -21.72
N GLU A 23 -32.47 -26.34 -21.99
CA GLU A 23 -33.14 -25.98 -23.23
C GLU A 23 -33.12 -24.46 -23.55
N CYS A 24 -32.95 -23.63 -22.51
CA CYS A 24 -32.93 -22.16 -22.63
C CYS A 24 -31.51 -21.57 -22.72
N SER A 25 -30.47 -22.41 -22.67
CA SER A 25 -29.07 -21.96 -22.72
C SER A 25 -28.45 -22.30 -24.07
N ASP A 26 -27.81 -21.31 -24.67
CA ASP A 26 -27.09 -21.45 -25.93
C ASP A 26 -25.61 -21.10 -25.74
N LEU A 27 -24.80 -21.54 -26.73
CA LEU A 27 -23.38 -21.19 -26.82
C LEU A 27 -23.16 -20.33 -28.09
N VAL A 28 -22.58 -19.16 -27.87
CA VAL A 28 -22.20 -18.25 -28.97
C VAL A 28 -20.67 -18.15 -29.00
N LEU A 29 -20.12 -18.31 -30.20
CA LEU A 29 -18.69 -18.16 -30.44
C LEU A 29 -18.21 -16.78 -30.00
N LYS A 30 -17.17 -16.72 -29.17
CA LYS A 30 -16.55 -15.48 -28.76
C LYS A 30 -15.91 -14.81 -30.00
N PHE A 31 -16.29 -13.56 -30.25
CA PHE A 31 -15.80 -12.81 -31.40
C PHE A 31 -14.27 -12.62 -31.28
N GLY A 32 -13.53 -12.92 -32.36
CA GLY A 32 -12.07 -12.67 -32.42
C GLY A 32 -11.16 -13.80 -31.97
N THR A 33 -11.70 -14.91 -31.48
CA THR A 33 -10.90 -16.09 -31.11
C THR A 33 -10.77 -17.10 -32.26
N ASN A 34 -10.30 -16.65 -33.43
CA ASN A 34 -9.45 -17.48 -34.26
C ASN A 34 -8.02 -17.22 -33.81
N ASP A 35 -7.68 -17.60 -32.58
CA ASP A 35 -6.30 -17.67 -32.15
C ASP A 35 -5.71 -18.92 -32.83
N ILE A 36 -5.38 -18.73 -34.09
CA ILE A 36 -4.76 -19.76 -34.94
C ILE A 36 -3.43 -20.20 -34.35
N GLU A 37 -2.80 -19.34 -33.53
CA GLU A 37 -1.54 -19.62 -32.83
C GLU A 37 -1.71 -20.57 -31.65
N ASN A 38 -2.91 -20.62 -31.01
CA ASN A 38 -3.12 -21.40 -29.78
C ASN A 38 -4.07 -22.61 -29.97
N ASN A 39 -4.61 -22.84 -31.17
CA ASN A 39 -5.54 -23.95 -31.45
C ASN A 39 -6.73 -24.04 -30.47
N ILE A 40 -7.29 -22.88 -30.09
CA ILE A 40 -8.35 -22.79 -29.08
C ILE A 40 -9.61 -22.20 -29.68
N VAL A 41 -10.78 -22.80 -29.38
CA VAL A 41 -12.10 -22.27 -29.69
C VAL A 41 -12.88 -22.01 -28.43
N ILE A 42 -13.37 -20.77 -28.25
CA ILE A 42 -14.10 -20.35 -27.06
C ILE A 42 -15.53 -19.99 -27.41
N PHE A 43 -16.48 -20.55 -26.69
CA PHE A 43 -17.89 -20.16 -26.74
C PHE A 43 -18.28 -19.50 -25.42
N ASN A 44 -19.05 -18.42 -25.49
CA ASN A 44 -19.71 -17.82 -24.33
C ASN A 44 -21.10 -18.41 -24.16
N GLN A 45 -21.50 -18.67 -22.92
CA GLN A 45 -22.86 -19.07 -22.62
C GLN A 45 -23.78 -17.86 -22.72
N ILE A 46 -24.93 -18.04 -23.35
CA ILE A 46 -26.03 -17.08 -23.37
C ILE A 46 -27.32 -17.74 -22.85
N TYR A 47 -28.22 -16.92 -22.33
CA TYR A 47 -29.56 -17.32 -21.91
C TYR A 47 -30.58 -16.33 -22.47
N LYS A 48 -31.49 -16.79 -23.33
CA LYS A 48 -32.50 -15.94 -24.00
C LYS A 48 -31.89 -14.65 -24.59
N ASN A 49 -30.75 -14.76 -25.29
CA ASN A 49 -29.97 -13.67 -25.89
C ASN A 49 -29.24 -12.76 -24.89
N LEU A 50 -29.26 -13.03 -23.59
CA LEU A 50 -28.44 -12.32 -22.60
C LEU A 50 -27.16 -13.10 -22.32
N PRO A 51 -26.01 -12.43 -22.17
CA PRO A 51 -24.77 -13.09 -21.76
C PRO A 51 -24.92 -13.66 -20.35
N VAL A 52 -24.31 -14.81 -20.12
CA VAL A 52 -24.13 -15.38 -18.78
C VAL A 52 -22.70 -15.09 -18.36
N ASP A 53 -22.54 -14.36 -17.25
CA ASP A 53 -21.26 -13.79 -16.84
C ASP A 53 -20.20 -14.84 -16.55
N GLY A 54 -19.00 -14.66 -17.12
CA GLY A 54 -17.82 -15.51 -16.87
C GLY A 54 -17.95 -16.95 -17.39
N ASN A 55 -19.08 -17.34 -17.99
CA ASN A 55 -19.34 -18.72 -18.33
C ASN A 55 -18.95 -19.03 -19.75
N GLN A 56 -17.95 -19.91 -19.90
CA GLN A 56 -17.35 -20.25 -21.18
C GLN A 56 -17.23 -21.76 -21.35
N PHE A 57 -17.25 -22.15 -22.62
CA PHE A 57 -16.92 -23.48 -23.06
C PHE A 57 -15.73 -23.42 -24.01
N ILE A 58 -14.62 -24.04 -23.63
CA ILE A 58 -13.33 -23.89 -24.30
C ILE A 58 -12.89 -25.25 -24.81
N LEU A 59 -12.64 -25.34 -26.12
CA LEU A 59 -12.06 -26.51 -26.77
C LEU A 59 -10.64 -26.20 -27.21
N ARG A 60 -9.70 -27.07 -26.80
CA ARG A 60 -8.31 -26.99 -27.24
C ARG A 60 -8.00 -28.14 -28.20
N PHE A 61 -7.34 -27.83 -29.29
CA PHE A 61 -6.94 -28.78 -30.33
C PHE A 61 -5.43 -28.92 -30.36
N ASP A 62 -4.93 -30.08 -30.75
CA ASP A 62 -3.49 -30.28 -30.99
C ASP A 62 -3.07 -29.72 -32.39
N GLU A 63 -1.78 -29.81 -32.69
CA GLU A 63 -1.21 -29.35 -33.96
C GLU A 63 -1.80 -30.04 -35.18
N GLN A 64 -2.34 -31.25 -35.02
CA GLN A 64 -3.03 -32.02 -36.05
C GLN A 64 -4.53 -31.71 -36.08
N SER A 65 -4.98 -30.68 -35.35
CA SER A 65 -6.38 -30.27 -35.22
C SER A 65 -7.30 -31.37 -34.68
N ARG A 66 -6.80 -32.25 -33.81
CA ARG A 66 -7.60 -33.19 -33.03
C ARG A 66 -7.93 -32.58 -31.69
N LEU A 67 -9.14 -32.81 -31.19
CA LEU A 67 -9.53 -32.31 -29.85
C LEU A 67 -8.65 -32.91 -28.75
N ASN A 68 -7.98 -32.03 -28.00
CA ASN A 68 -7.06 -32.43 -26.94
C ASN A 68 -7.71 -32.29 -25.55
N SER A 69 -8.38 -31.17 -25.28
CA SER A 69 -9.03 -30.93 -23.99
C SER A 69 -10.24 -30.02 -24.10
N ILE A 70 -11.12 -30.15 -23.10
CA ILE A 70 -12.30 -29.31 -22.93
C ILE A 70 -12.27 -28.71 -21.53
N ILE A 71 -12.55 -27.40 -21.45
CA ILE A 71 -12.82 -26.73 -20.17
C ILE A 71 -14.25 -26.22 -20.23
N GLN A 72 -15.07 -26.71 -19.33
CA GLN A 72 -16.45 -26.29 -19.19
C GLN A 72 -16.60 -25.47 -17.91
N ASN A 73 -16.88 -24.19 -18.07
CA ASN A 73 -17.22 -23.27 -16.99
C ASN A 73 -18.63 -22.70 -17.21
N THR A 74 -19.55 -23.52 -17.73
CA THR A 74 -20.94 -23.15 -17.93
C THR A 74 -21.78 -23.59 -16.73
N ILE A 75 -22.84 -22.83 -16.43
CA ILE A 75 -23.77 -23.15 -15.32
C ILE A 75 -25.08 -23.69 -15.88
N PRO A 76 -25.69 -24.71 -15.24
CA PRO A 76 -27.06 -25.11 -15.55
C PRO A 76 -28.04 -24.04 -15.08
N ILE A 77 -28.91 -23.57 -15.97
CA ILE A 77 -30.01 -22.66 -15.61
C ILE A 77 -31.29 -23.50 -15.65
N ASN A 78 -31.71 -24.01 -14.49
CA ASN A 78 -32.75 -25.02 -14.35
C ASN A 78 -34.18 -24.44 -14.19
N TRP A 79 -34.30 -23.12 -14.23
CA TRP A 79 -35.56 -22.42 -14.10
C TRP A 79 -35.70 -21.31 -15.13
N ASP A 80 -36.94 -20.96 -15.42
CA ASP A 80 -37.22 -19.88 -16.35
C ASP A 80 -37.04 -18.51 -15.66
N ILE A 81 -36.02 -17.77 -16.09
CA ILE A 81 -35.72 -16.43 -15.59
C ILE A 81 -36.49 -15.42 -16.45
N ASN A 82 -37.28 -14.56 -15.79
CA ASN A 82 -37.82 -13.38 -16.47
C ASN A 82 -36.68 -12.41 -16.81
N ILE A 83 -36.50 -12.15 -18.11
CA ILE A 83 -35.43 -11.29 -18.63
C ILE A 83 -35.85 -9.82 -18.79
N ALA A 84 -37.05 -9.44 -18.36
CA ALA A 84 -37.51 -8.05 -18.34
C ALA A 84 -37.12 -7.41 -16.99
N PRO A 85 -36.17 -6.45 -16.96
CA PRO A 85 -35.76 -5.81 -15.72
C PRO A 85 -36.84 -4.88 -15.20
N SER A 86 -37.00 -4.81 -13.87
CA SER A 86 -37.89 -3.83 -13.23
C SER A 86 -37.23 -2.45 -13.09
N LEU A 87 -35.89 -2.41 -13.04
CA LEU A 87 -35.09 -1.20 -12.93
C LEU A 87 -34.59 -0.73 -14.29
N THR A 88 -34.49 0.58 -14.44
CA THR A 88 -33.82 1.19 -15.60
C THR A 88 -32.31 1.35 -15.31
N LYS A 89 -31.48 1.49 -16.34
CA LYS A 89 -30.05 1.79 -16.22
C LYS A 89 -29.78 3.04 -15.36
N HIS A 90 -30.59 4.08 -15.51
CA HIS A 90 -30.49 5.30 -14.71
C HIS A 90 -30.72 5.06 -13.20
N MET A 91 -31.62 4.14 -12.86
CA MET A 91 -31.84 3.78 -11.44
C MET A 91 -30.64 3.06 -10.86
N VAL A 92 -29.92 2.27 -11.66
CA VAL A 92 -28.66 1.60 -11.24
C VAL A 92 -27.61 2.63 -10.82
N SER A 93 -27.37 3.65 -11.65
CA SER A 93 -26.44 4.73 -11.31
C SER A 93 -26.84 5.48 -10.04
N SER A 94 -28.14 5.73 -9.87
CA SER A 94 -28.67 6.38 -8.66
C SER A 94 -28.44 5.56 -7.39
N ILE A 95 -28.61 4.24 -7.45
CA ILE A 95 -28.34 3.32 -6.34
C ILE A 95 -26.86 3.35 -5.95
N LEU A 96 -25.95 3.33 -6.94
CA LEU A 96 -24.52 3.37 -6.70
C LEU A 96 -24.07 4.71 -6.12
N MET A 97 -24.58 5.85 -6.63
CA MET A 97 -24.34 7.17 -6.06
C MET A 97 -24.78 7.26 -4.60
N GLN A 98 -25.93 6.69 -4.28
CA GLN A 98 -26.43 6.64 -2.89
C GLN A 98 -25.55 5.76 -2.01
N HIS A 99 -25.09 4.61 -2.53
CA HIS A 99 -24.21 3.69 -1.79
C HIS A 99 -22.88 4.35 -1.42
N PHE A 100 -22.23 5.00 -2.37
CA PHE A 100 -20.95 5.68 -2.16
C PHE A 100 -21.07 7.08 -1.53
N LYS A 101 -22.27 7.62 -1.42
CA LYS A 101 -22.55 9.01 -0.97
C LYS A 101 -21.76 10.06 -1.78
N THR A 102 -21.55 9.82 -3.06
CA THR A 102 -20.77 10.65 -3.96
C THR A 102 -21.35 10.63 -5.36
N SER A 103 -20.98 11.61 -6.20
CA SER A 103 -21.28 11.58 -7.63
C SER A 103 -20.33 10.63 -8.35
N LEU A 104 -20.81 9.91 -9.34
CA LEU A 104 -19.97 9.15 -10.28
C LEU A 104 -19.27 10.15 -11.21
N ILE A 105 -17.95 9.93 -11.48
CA ILE A 105 -17.15 10.85 -12.32
C ILE A 105 -17.35 10.53 -13.79
N ASN A 106 -17.36 9.24 -14.13
CA ASN A 106 -17.52 8.74 -15.47
C ASN A 106 -18.50 7.58 -15.49
N GLU A 107 -19.66 7.79 -16.10
CA GLU A 107 -20.53 6.71 -16.55
C GLU A 107 -20.06 6.26 -17.95
N GLN A 108 -18.80 5.80 -18.06
CA GLN A 108 -18.19 5.56 -19.38
C GLN A 108 -18.69 4.29 -20.08
N GLU A 109 -19.30 3.36 -19.35
CA GLU A 109 -19.86 2.17 -19.99
C GLU A 109 -21.34 2.03 -19.65
N GLU A 110 -22.12 1.81 -20.68
CA GLU A 110 -23.54 1.48 -20.53
C GLU A 110 -23.68 0.25 -19.65
N SER A 111 -24.52 0.33 -18.61
CA SER A 111 -24.88 -0.83 -17.80
C SER A 111 -25.37 -1.97 -18.69
N LEU A 112 -24.72 -3.12 -18.62
CA LEU A 112 -25.03 -4.29 -19.43
C LEU A 112 -25.98 -5.23 -18.67
N LEU A 113 -27.10 -5.55 -19.29
CA LEU A 113 -28.03 -6.55 -18.74
C LEU A 113 -27.51 -7.95 -19.04
N MET A 114 -27.41 -8.81 -18.02
CA MET A 114 -26.87 -10.16 -18.11
C MET A 114 -27.44 -11.10 -17.06
N ILE A 115 -27.12 -12.37 -17.18
CA ILE A 115 -27.36 -13.36 -16.11
C ILE A 115 -26.09 -13.48 -15.29
N TYR A 116 -26.19 -13.22 -13.99
CA TYR A 116 -25.10 -13.34 -13.03
C TYR A 116 -25.37 -14.47 -12.04
N HIS A 117 -24.36 -15.29 -11.78
CA HIS A 117 -24.48 -16.41 -10.84
C HIS A 117 -24.08 -15.98 -9.43
N TYR A 118 -25.08 -15.73 -8.60
CA TYR A 118 -24.90 -15.26 -7.23
C TYR A 118 -25.49 -16.27 -6.24
N ASN A 119 -24.70 -16.70 -5.26
CA ASN A 119 -25.13 -17.67 -4.22
C ASN A 119 -25.83 -18.92 -4.79
N ASN A 120 -25.24 -19.54 -5.82
CA ASN A 120 -25.79 -20.69 -6.54
C ASN A 120 -27.13 -20.45 -7.25
N CYS A 121 -27.50 -19.19 -7.46
CA CYS A 121 -28.69 -18.80 -8.21
C CYS A 121 -28.32 -17.94 -9.42
N ALA A 122 -28.84 -18.28 -10.60
CA ALA A 122 -28.73 -17.43 -11.78
C ALA A 122 -29.75 -16.27 -11.64
N THR A 123 -29.25 -15.05 -11.65
CA THR A 123 -30.03 -13.82 -11.36
C THR A 123 -29.91 -12.85 -12.52
N LEU A 124 -31.04 -12.28 -12.97
CA LEU A 124 -31.02 -11.17 -13.92
C LEU A 124 -30.38 -9.96 -13.25
N SER A 125 -29.29 -9.47 -13.83
CA SER A 125 -28.45 -8.45 -13.20
C SER A 125 -27.97 -7.40 -14.19
N TYR A 126 -27.74 -6.20 -13.68
CA TYR A 126 -26.96 -5.20 -14.38
C TYR A 126 -25.50 -5.30 -13.95
N PHE A 127 -24.62 -5.44 -14.91
CA PHE A 127 -23.18 -5.21 -14.75
C PHE A 127 -22.86 -3.77 -15.15
N THR A 128 -22.10 -3.06 -14.32
CA THR A 128 -21.66 -1.71 -14.63
C THR A 128 -20.26 -1.45 -14.11
N GLN A 129 -19.49 -0.66 -14.87
CA GLN A 129 -18.19 -0.13 -14.47
C GLN A 129 -18.32 1.38 -14.28
N PHE A 130 -17.71 1.90 -13.25
CA PHE A 130 -17.81 3.31 -12.91
C PHE A 130 -16.62 3.78 -12.09
N GLU A 131 -16.44 5.10 -12.02
CA GLU A 131 -15.40 5.74 -11.23
C GLU A 131 -16.04 6.62 -10.15
N THR A 132 -15.41 6.66 -8.96
CA THR A 132 -15.80 7.53 -7.86
C THR A 132 -14.64 8.42 -7.43
N LYS A 133 -14.98 9.62 -6.91
CA LYS A 133 -13.98 10.54 -6.29
C LYS A 133 -13.70 10.20 -4.84
N ASN A 134 -14.74 9.76 -4.12
CA ASN A 134 -14.63 9.46 -2.70
C ASN A 134 -15.46 8.23 -2.34
N PRO A 135 -14.84 7.09 -2.04
CA PRO A 135 -13.39 6.84 -2.21
C PRO A 135 -12.99 6.91 -3.67
N ASN A 136 -11.77 7.40 -3.93
CA ASN A 136 -11.26 7.43 -5.31
C ASN A 136 -11.02 6.01 -5.82
N GLY A 137 -11.53 5.68 -7.00
CA GLY A 137 -11.31 4.35 -7.57
C GLY A 137 -12.18 4.05 -8.78
N LYS A 138 -11.74 3.01 -9.49
CA LYS A 138 -12.55 2.32 -10.51
C LYS A 138 -13.18 1.09 -9.88
N TRP A 139 -14.46 0.90 -10.18
CA TRP A 139 -15.27 -0.14 -9.60
C TRP A 139 -16.03 -0.87 -10.67
N PHE A 140 -16.37 -2.12 -10.39
CA PHE A 140 -17.44 -2.79 -11.09
C PHE A 140 -18.44 -3.35 -10.09
N ALA A 141 -19.70 -3.37 -10.50
CA ALA A 141 -20.77 -3.88 -9.69
C ALA A 141 -21.74 -4.74 -10.49
N TYR A 142 -22.28 -5.76 -9.83
CA TYR A 142 -23.46 -6.49 -10.26
C TYR A 142 -24.63 -6.12 -9.36
N LEU A 143 -25.71 -5.68 -9.94
CA LEU A 143 -26.94 -5.34 -9.24
C LEU A 143 -28.08 -6.20 -9.75
N ASP A 144 -28.86 -6.75 -8.84
CA ASP A 144 -30.12 -7.42 -9.21
C ASP A 144 -31.01 -6.45 -9.98
N ALA A 145 -31.38 -6.82 -11.21
CA ALA A 145 -32.09 -5.93 -12.14
C ALA A 145 -33.57 -5.68 -11.74
N ASN A 146 -34.08 -6.41 -10.77
CA ASN A 146 -35.44 -6.25 -10.28
C ASN A 146 -35.50 -5.51 -8.93
N THR A 147 -34.57 -5.77 -8.02
CA THR A 147 -34.60 -5.25 -6.65
C THR A 147 -33.62 -4.11 -6.41
N GLY A 148 -32.57 -3.97 -7.24
CA GLY A 148 -31.49 -3.00 -7.03
C GLY A 148 -30.48 -3.42 -5.95
N LYS A 149 -30.61 -4.63 -5.39
CA LYS A 149 -29.62 -5.14 -4.45
C LYS A 149 -28.26 -5.26 -5.12
N ILE A 150 -27.24 -4.68 -4.52
CA ILE A 150 -25.85 -4.91 -4.94
C ILE A 150 -25.49 -6.35 -4.59
N LEU A 151 -25.27 -7.17 -5.61
CA LEU A 151 -24.90 -8.58 -5.48
C LEU A 151 -23.41 -8.72 -5.29
N GLU A 152 -22.64 -7.97 -6.07
CA GLU A 152 -21.19 -7.90 -5.96
C GLU A 152 -20.71 -6.47 -6.26
N LEU A 153 -19.72 -6.02 -5.52
CA LEU A 153 -19.04 -4.74 -5.71
C LEU A 153 -17.54 -4.96 -5.49
N LYS A 154 -16.75 -4.71 -6.52
CA LYS A 154 -15.29 -4.88 -6.46
C LYS A 154 -14.58 -3.65 -7.00
N SER A 155 -13.45 -3.33 -6.37
CA SER A 155 -12.51 -2.38 -6.95
C SER A 155 -11.82 -3.01 -8.17
N ASN A 156 -11.67 -2.22 -9.23
CA ASN A 156 -10.92 -2.61 -10.43
C ASN A 156 -9.48 -2.07 -10.39
N ILE A 157 -9.02 -1.68 -9.21
CA ILE A 157 -7.62 -1.30 -9.00
C ILE A 157 -6.79 -2.58 -9.03
N MET A 158 -5.81 -2.62 -9.91
CA MET A 158 -4.79 -3.67 -9.91
C MET A 158 -3.64 -3.28 -9.00
N TYR A 159 -3.05 -4.27 -8.34
CA TYR A 159 -1.80 -4.11 -7.60
C TYR A 159 -0.68 -4.75 -8.41
N VAL A 160 0.39 -3.99 -8.60
CA VAL A 160 1.57 -4.41 -9.37
C VAL A 160 2.82 -4.01 -8.62
N ASP A 161 3.93 -4.65 -8.92
CA ASP A 161 5.22 -4.22 -8.38
C ASP A 161 5.79 -3.12 -9.26
N GLY A 162 6.40 -2.14 -8.60
CA GLY A 162 7.10 -1.04 -9.24
C GLY A 162 8.49 -0.87 -8.66
N THR A 163 9.14 0.23 -9.00
CA THR A 163 10.43 0.61 -8.44
C THR A 163 10.44 2.09 -8.08
N GLY A 164 11.25 2.46 -7.11
CA GLY A 164 11.35 3.84 -6.65
C GLY A 164 12.76 4.22 -6.22
N ARG A 165 13.04 5.51 -6.25
CA ARG A 165 14.29 6.08 -5.79
C ARG A 165 14.14 6.51 -4.33
N ILE A 166 15.08 6.09 -3.47
CA ILE A 166 15.09 6.40 -2.04
C ILE A 166 16.49 6.75 -1.55
N PHE A 167 16.58 7.30 -0.35
CA PHE A 167 17.74 7.15 0.53
C PHE A 167 17.57 5.88 1.39
N ASN A 168 18.68 5.23 1.75
CA ASN A 168 18.63 4.09 2.66
C ASN A 168 19.89 4.06 3.56
N PRO A 169 19.73 4.49 4.85
CA PRO A 169 18.52 5.05 5.46
C PRO A 169 18.39 6.56 5.21
N ASP A 170 19.48 7.29 5.17
CA ASP A 170 19.67 8.71 4.93
C ASP A 170 21.12 8.97 4.50
N PRO A 171 21.45 10.14 3.90
CA PRO A 171 22.81 10.41 3.41
C PRO A 171 23.88 10.47 4.51
N LEU A 172 23.49 10.94 5.70
CA LEU A 172 24.43 11.11 6.82
C LEU A 172 24.84 9.77 7.40
N SER A 173 23.87 8.91 7.66
CA SER A 173 24.11 7.53 8.13
C SER A 173 24.82 6.68 7.10
N ALA A 174 24.38 6.74 5.84
CA ALA A 174 24.99 5.97 4.75
C ALA A 174 26.47 6.35 4.48
N SER A 175 26.84 7.61 4.76
CA SER A 175 28.22 8.09 4.59
C SER A 175 29.09 7.96 5.83
N HIS A 176 28.54 7.61 6.99
CA HIS A 176 29.22 7.68 8.31
C HIS A 176 29.81 9.07 8.62
N ASN A 177 29.24 10.12 8.04
CA ASN A 177 29.71 11.50 8.20
C ASN A 177 29.00 12.25 9.33
N LYS A 178 29.50 13.44 9.61
CA LYS A 178 28.81 14.47 10.39
C LYS A 178 28.17 15.46 9.44
N TYR A 179 27.05 16.02 9.83
CA TYR A 179 26.32 17.03 9.07
C TYR A 179 27.21 18.21 8.69
N GLY A 180 27.10 18.68 7.47
CA GLY A 180 27.95 19.73 6.89
C GLY A 180 29.29 19.25 6.34
N ASN A 181 29.77 18.07 6.75
CA ASN A 181 31.01 17.53 6.21
C ASN A 181 30.82 17.06 4.77
N ASN A 182 31.82 17.35 3.94
CA ASN A 182 31.82 17.00 2.50
C ASN A 182 30.58 17.53 1.73
N GLY A 183 29.92 18.57 2.25
CA GLY A 183 28.73 19.14 1.65
C GLY A 183 27.43 18.36 1.91
N ILE A 184 27.46 17.36 2.79
CA ILE A 184 26.27 16.61 3.19
C ILE A 184 25.51 17.45 4.23
N MET A 185 24.63 18.29 3.73
CA MET A 185 23.78 19.17 4.51
C MET A 185 22.53 19.46 3.70
N ASP A 186 21.44 19.81 4.34
CA ASP A 186 20.15 19.99 3.69
C ASP A 186 20.19 21.00 2.55
N ASN A 187 20.73 22.18 2.84
CA ASN A 187 20.86 23.27 1.87
C ASN A 187 19.54 23.57 1.13
N ASN A 188 18.46 23.68 1.92
CA ASN A 188 17.14 24.02 1.45
C ASN A 188 16.60 23.05 0.39
N ASN A 189 16.59 21.78 0.71
CA ASN A 189 16.07 20.72 -0.14
C ASN A 189 16.63 20.74 -1.58
N SER A 190 17.87 21.21 -1.74
CA SER A 190 18.46 21.43 -3.06
C SER A 190 18.85 20.13 -3.76
N ASN A 191 18.73 20.11 -5.09
CA ASN A 191 19.23 19.04 -5.92
C ASN A 191 20.77 19.12 -6.06
N ASN A 192 21.50 18.76 -5.00
CA ASN A 192 22.96 18.80 -4.99
C ASN A 192 23.53 17.44 -5.43
N PRO A 193 24.46 17.38 -6.40
CA PRO A 193 25.09 16.13 -6.84
C PRO A 193 25.84 15.37 -5.74
N VAL A 194 26.13 15.98 -4.59
CA VAL A 194 26.69 15.31 -3.42
C VAL A 194 25.82 14.16 -2.94
N PHE A 195 24.51 14.21 -3.19
CA PHE A 195 23.55 13.18 -2.80
C PHE A 195 23.42 12.03 -3.81
N ASP A 196 23.92 12.20 -5.05
CA ASP A 196 23.76 11.17 -6.09
C ASP A 196 24.29 9.78 -5.68
N PRO A 197 25.39 9.63 -4.90
CA PRO A 197 25.86 8.32 -4.44
C PRO A 197 24.94 7.64 -3.41
N PHE A 198 24.05 8.38 -2.76
CA PHE A 198 23.21 7.87 -1.68
C PHE A 198 21.83 7.43 -2.16
N TYR A 199 21.46 7.77 -3.39
CA TYR A 199 20.22 7.26 -3.97
C TYR A 199 20.33 5.76 -4.26
N LYS A 200 19.32 5.01 -3.86
CA LYS A 200 19.13 3.59 -4.19
C LYS A 200 17.81 3.41 -4.93
N ILE A 201 17.81 2.53 -5.91
CA ILE A 201 16.57 2.07 -6.55
C ILE A 201 16.13 0.80 -5.82
N VAL A 202 14.88 0.77 -5.39
CA VAL A 202 14.29 -0.34 -4.64
C VAL A 202 12.98 -0.77 -5.29
N ASP A 203 12.57 -2.00 -5.01
CA ASP A 203 11.26 -2.51 -5.40
C ASP A 203 10.18 -1.91 -4.50
N LEU A 204 9.09 -1.44 -5.10
CA LEU A 204 7.87 -0.98 -4.44
C LEU A 204 6.81 -2.04 -4.66
N LEU A 205 6.58 -2.87 -3.65
CA LEU A 205 5.69 -4.01 -3.79
C LEU A 205 4.22 -3.59 -3.69
N GLY A 206 3.40 -4.14 -4.58
CA GLY A 206 1.96 -4.01 -4.52
C GLY A 206 1.42 -2.58 -4.64
N ILE A 207 2.05 -1.70 -5.42
CA ILE A 207 1.52 -0.35 -5.74
C ILE A 207 0.26 -0.47 -6.58
N SER A 208 -0.66 0.48 -6.45
CA SER A 208 -1.89 0.46 -7.24
C SER A 208 -1.68 0.98 -8.66
N GLN A 209 -2.31 0.31 -9.61
CA GLN A 209 -2.40 0.73 -11.01
C GLN A 209 -3.85 0.97 -11.41
N ASN A 210 -4.10 2.12 -12.01
CA ASN A 210 -5.39 2.48 -12.60
C ASN A 210 -5.18 2.99 -14.03
N GLY A 211 -5.37 2.14 -15.01
CA GLY A 211 -4.96 2.42 -16.39
C GLY A 211 -3.44 2.59 -16.47
N ASN A 212 -2.99 3.75 -16.94
CA ASN A 212 -1.57 4.11 -17.02
C ASN A 212 -1.08 4.95 -15.83
N VAL A 213 -1.87 5.08 -14.77
CA VAL A 213 -1.52 5.86 -13.59
C VAL A 213 -1.20 4.91 -12.45
N TYR A 214 -0.02 5.07 -11.88
CA TYR A 214 0.49 4.33 -10.72
C TYR A 214 0.46 5.24 -9.50
N SER A 215 0.04 4.70 -8.34
CA SER A 215 -0.06 5.43 -7.09
C SER A 215 0.52 4.63 -5.93
N LEU A 216 1.05 5.32 -4.92
CA LEU A 216 1.64 4.72 -3.72
C LEU A 216 0.53 4.26 -2.75
N VAL A 217 -0.27 3.30 -3.19
CA VAL A 217 -1.40 2.71 -2.46
C VAL A 217 -1.24 1.20 -2.49
N GLY A 218 -0.83 0.63 -1.38
CA GLY A 218 -0.59 -0.81 -1.22
C GLY A 218 -1.45 -1.45 -0.13
N ASN A 219 -1.12 -2.69 0.20
CA ASN A 219 -1.82 -3.45 1.24
C ASN A 219 -1.45 -3.00 2.66
N ASN A 220 -0.21 -2.57 2.87
CA ASN A 220 0.33 -2.19 4.17
C ASN A 220 0.25 -0.68 4.40
N ALA A 221 0.64 0.09 3.39
CA ALA A 221 0.71 1.55 3.44
C ALA A 221 -0.04 2.19 2.28
N LYS A 222 -0.70 3.31 2.54
CA LYS A 222 -1.48 4.06 1.54
C LYS A 222 -1.24 5.54 1.71
N ILE A 223 -0.84 6.20 0.63
CA ILE A 223 -0.77 7.65 0.67
C ILE A 223 -2.16 8.25 0.95
N TYR A 224 -2.23 9.25 1.83
CA TYR A 224 -3.50 9.85 2.25
C TYR A 224 -4.29 10.46 1.08
N ASN A 225 -3.60 11.08 0.13
CA ASN A 225 -4.21 11.53 -1.12
C ASN A 225 -3.61 10.76 -2.32
N PRO A 226 -4.30 9.74 -2.83
CA PRO A 226 -3.78 8.86 -3.89
C PRO A 226 -3.61 9.56 -5.25
N ASN A 227 -4.03 10.80 -5.41
CA ASN A 227 -3.84 11.59 -6.62
C ASN A 227 -2.55 12.42 -6.59
N LEU A 228 -1.87 12.49 -5.44
CA LEU A 228 -0.59 13.15 -5.32
C LEU A 228 0.56 12.18 -5.62
N TYR A 229 1.63 12.70 -6.20
CA TYR A 229 2.88 11.98 -6.45
C TYR A 229 2.69 10.69 -7.25
N THR A 230 1.82 10.73 -8.26
CA THR A 230 1.56 9.62 -9.16
C THR A 230 2.63 9.53 -10.26
N SER A 231 2.75 8.35 -10.87
CA SER A 231 3.62 8.12 -12.03
C SER A 231 2.82 7.52 -13.20
N ASN A 232 3.26 7.80 -14.43
CA ASN A 232 2.71 7.17 -15.65
C ASN A 232 3.44 5.87 -16.01
N SER A 233 4.37 5.43 -15.18
CA SER A 233 5.06 4.15 -15.28
C SER A 233 5.21 3.54 -13.89
N PRO A 234 5.51 2.24 -13.74
CA PRO A 234 5.74 1.64 -12.43
C PRO A 234 7.04 2.13 -11.76
N PHE A 235 7.78 3.05 -12.38
CA PHE A 235 9.00 3.65 -11.84
C PHE A 235 8.73 5.07 -11.32
N PHE A 236 8.95 5.27 -10.01
CA PHE A 236 8.84 6.54 -9.32
C PHE A 236 10.24 7.16 -9.19
N ASP A 237 10.60 8.01 -10.13
CA ASP A 237 11.95 8.62 -10.22
C ASP A 237 11.92 10.08 -9.74
N PHE A 238 11.66 10.27 -8.45
CA PHE A 238 11.79 11.57 -7.80
C PHE A 238 13.13 11.67 -7.07
N LYS A 239 13.72 12.87 -7.03
CA LYS A 239 14.87 13.22 -6.21
C LYS A 239 14.42 14.16 -5.08
N ARG A 240 15.22 14.29 -4.04
CA ARG A 240 14.91 15.02 -2.81
C ARG A 240 14.36 16.46 -2.96
N HIS A 241 14.61 17.17 -4.04
CA HIS A 241 14.04 18.48 -4.33
C HIS A 241 12.60 18.43 -4.92
N GLN A 242 12.00 17.28 -4.94
CA GLN A 242 10.68 17.02 -5.51
C GLN A 242 9.85 16.29 -4.45
N ASP A 243 8.76 16.91 -4.02
CA ASP A 243 7.88 16.41 -2.92
C ASP A 243 7.45 14.94 -3.05
N GLY A 244 7.55 14.35 -4.23
CA GLY A 244 7.28 12.93 -4.46
C GLY A 244 8.35 11.99 -3.91
N PHE A 245 9.54 12.51 -3.57
CA PHE A 245 10.63 11.71 -3.03
C PHE A 245 10.30 11.17 -1.64
N GLU A 246 9.83 12.03 -0.75
CA GLU A 246 9.42 11.68 0.61
C GLU A 246 8.23 10.71 0.59
N ALA A 247 7.34 10.84 -0.40
CA ALA A 247 6.24 9.91 -0.57
C ALA A 247 6.72 8.48 -0.89
N ILE A 248 7.76 8.33 -1.73
CA ILE A 248 8.37 7.03 -2.02
C ILE A 248 9.06 6.47 -0.79
N MET A 249 9.84 7.29 -0.07
CA MET A 249 10.48 6.91 1.19
C MET A 249 9.46 6.37 2.18
N CYS A 250 8.37 7.11 2.43
CA CYS A 250 7.29 6.69 3.33
C CYS A 250 6.67 5.35 2.89
N TYR A 251 6.32 5.23 1.61
CA TYR A 251 5.73 4.00 1.11
C TYR A 251 6.65 2.80 1.35
N TYR A 252 7.90 2.89 0.92
CA TYR A 252 8.87 1.80 1.00
C TYR A 252 9.12 1.34 2.44
N PHE A 253 9.46 2.29 3.34
CA PHE A 253 9.81 1.92 4.70
C PHE A 253 8.61 1.47 5.53
N LEU A 254 7.43 2.06 5.34
CA LEU A 254 6.21 1.60 6.00
C LEU A 254 5.77 0.23 5.47
N ASP A 255 5.79 0.01 4.16
CA ASP A 255 5.43 -1.30 3.59
C ASP A 255 6.36 -2.40 4.11
N LYS A 256 7.67 -2.20 4.03
CA LYS A 256 8.70 -3.14 4.48
C LYS A 256 8.58 -3.45 5.98
N THR A 257 8.46 -2.44 6.84
CA THR A 257 8.42 -2.65 8.29
C THR A 257 7.13 -3.31 8.75
N ILE A 258 5.99 -2.98 8.13
CA ILE A 258 4.70 -3.61 8.43
C ILE A 258 4.68 -5.06 7.97
N ASP A 259 5.22 -5.35 6.79
CA ASP A 259 5.33 -6.72 6.29
C ASP A 259 6.19 -7.59 7.22
N TYR A 260 7.34 -7.07 7.65
CA TYR A 260 8.19 -7.73 8.64
C TYR A 260 7.44 -7.99 9.95
N ALA A 261 6.76 -6.99 10.50
CA ALA A 261 6.00 -7.13 11.75
C ALA A 261 4.87 -8.17 11.62
N ARG A 262 4.20 -8.24 10.46
CA ARG A 262 3.19 -9.27 10.15
C ARG A 262 3.76 -10.67 10.08
N GLY A 263 5.02 -10.80 9.67
CA GLY A 263 5.76 -12.07 9.71
C GLY A 263 6.01 -12.57 11.14
N LEU A 264 6.14 -11.66 12.10
CA LEU A 264 6.29 -12.00 13.53
C LEU A 264 4.95 -12.30 14.19
N GLN A 265 3.93 -11.49 13.94
CA GLN A 265 2.57 -11.67 14.43
C GLN A 265 1.56 -11.07 13.46
N SER A 266 0.57 -11.86 13.06
CA SER A 266 -0.42 -11.45 12.06
C SER A 266 -1.37 -10.36 12.58
N PHE A 267 -1.59 -9.34 11.77
CA PHE A 267 -2.65 -8.32 11.90
C PHE A 267 -3.06 -7.84 10.50
N SER A 268 -4.27 -7.29 10.37
CA SER A 268 -4.87 -6.95 9.07
C SER A 268 -4.93 -5.44 8.78
N ASN A 269 -4.56 -4.60 9.74
CA ASN A 269 -4.65 -3.15 9.61
C ASN A 269 -3.62 -2.63 8.60
N PHE A 270 -3.95 -1.56 7.90
CA PHE A 270 -3.03 -0.78 7.08
C PHE A 270 -2.94 0.65 7.65
N VAL A 271 -1.89 1.37 7.28
CA VAL A 271 -1.69 2.76 7.70
C VAL A 271 -1.82 3.72 6.52
N TYR A 272 -2.46 4.87 6.73
CA TYR A 272 -2.29 6.01 5.83
C TYR A 272 -0.98 6.73 6.13
N PHE A 273 -0.40 7.38 5.12
CA PHE A 273 0.72 8.28 5.33
C PHE A 273 0.53 9.62 4.59
N ASN A 274 0.99 10.67 5.23
CA ASN A 274 1.12 12.01 4.67
C ASN A 274 2.59 12.39 4.71
N PRO A 275 3.29 12.52 3.56
CA PRO A 275 4.73 12.76 3.54
C PRO A 275 5.10 14.19 3.90
N HIS A 276 4.16 15.13 3.90
CA HIS A 276 4.40 16.55 4.11
C HIS A 276 3.36 17.17 5.04
N GLU A 277 3.83 17.73 6.14
CA GLU A 277 3.07 18.59 7.03
C GLU A 277 3.97 19.75 7.49
N VAL A 278 3.45 20.96 7.39
CA VAL A 278 4.18 22.14 7.88
C VAL A 278 4.45 22.01 9.37
N GLY A 279 5.71 22.02 9.76
CA GLY A 279 6.12 21.89 11.15
C GLY A 279 7.41 21.11 11.32
N SER A 280 7.75 20.82 12.59
CA SER A 280 8.98 20.13 12.97
C SER A 280 8.71 18.84 13.80
N ASN A 281 7.47 18.35 13.80
CA ASN A 281 7.11 17.17 14.58
C ASN A 281 6.32 16.17 13.73
N SER A 282 6.98 15.08 13.36
CA SER A 282 6.31 13.93 12.78
C SER A 282 5.53 13.17 13.85
N HIS A 283 4.45 12.49 13.47
CA HIS A 283 3.63 11.77 14.43
C HIS A 283 2.71 10.72 13.77
N TYR A 284 2.36 9.70 14.53
CA TYR A 284 1.24 8.81 14.25
C TYR A 284 0.00 9.23 15.04
N ASN A 285 -1.12 9.53 14.38
CA ASN A 285 -2.33 10.05 15.02
C ASN A 285 -3.42 9.01 15.34
N GLY A 286 -3.16 7.73 15.12
CA GLY A 286 -4.10 6.62 15.26
C GLY A 286 -4.61 6.05 13.94
N THR A 287 -4.39 6.74 12.84
CA THR A 287 -4.77 6.30 11.48
C THR A 287 -3.70 6.61 10.43
N THR A 288 -2.98 7.71 10.61
CA THR A 288 -2.05 8.27 9.64
C THR A 288 -0.69 8.53 10.28
N VAL A 289 0.36 8.09 9.64
CA VAL A 289 1.74 8.55 9.88
C VAL A 289 1.92 9.84 9.09
N THR A 290 2.25 10.92 9.78
CA THR A 290 2.44 12.25 9.17
C THR A 290 3.87 12.69 9.40
N LEU A 291 4.58 13.05 8.33
CA LEU A 291 5.96 13.50 8.34
C LEU A 291 5.99 15.02 8.22
N ALA A 292 6.85 15.64 9.02
CA ALA A 292 7.03 17.08 9.02
C ALA A 292 8.04 17.52 7.97
N ASP A 293 7.84 18.74 7.43
CA ASP A 293 8.77 19.36 6.46
C ASP A 293 10.03 19.96 7.11
N GLY A 294 10.25 19.67 8.40
CA GLY A 294 11.45 20.12 9.13
C GLY A 294 11.52 21.59 9.45
N ASP A 295 10.71 22.44 8.84
CA ASP A 295 10.69 23.86 9.05
C ASP A 295 9.43 24.32 9.80
N ASN A 296 9.58 25.33 10.66
CA ASN A 296 8.48 26.01 11.31
C ASN A 296 8.01 27.24 10.48
N GLY A 297 8.13 27.19 9.16
CA GLY A 297 7.84 28.29 8.26
C GLY A 297 8.91 29.39 8.26
N HIS A 298 10.09 29.14 8.79
CA HIS A 298 11.16 30.12 8.96
C HIS A 298 12.55 29.50 8.79
N ASN A 299 13.04 29.43 7.58
CA ASN A 299 14.35 28.91 7.18
C ASN A 299 14.48 27.37 7.18
N GLU A 300 14.28 26.85 6.17
CA GLU A 300 14.76 25.76 5.31
C GLU A 300 16.14 25.16 5.65
N ALA A 301 16.48 25.07 6.93
CA ALA A 301 17.78 24.55 7.37
C ALA A 301 17.71 23.12 7.90
N ASN A 302 16.51 22.57 8.07
CA ASN A 302 16.32 21.21 8.55
C ASN A 302 15.76 20.35 7.42
N PRO A 303 16.33 19.16 7.20
CA PRO A 303 15.80 18.21 6.23
C PRO A 303 14.35 17.85 6.51
N ASP A 304 13.61 17.58 5.44
CA ASP A 304 12.29 16.99 5.56
C ASP A 304 12.37 15.64 6.27
N HIS A 305 11.50 15.45 7.25
CA HIS A 305 11.49 14.23 8.05
C HIS A 305 11.19 12.98 7.21
N GLY A 306 10.49 13.16 6.08
CA GLY A 306 10.25 12.12 5.10
C GLY A 306 11.51 11.64 4.35
N GLU A 307 12.63 12.36 4.43
CA GLU A 307 13.93 11.94 3.90
C GLU A 307 14.73 11.05 4.85
N ASP A 308 14.31 10.92 6.11
CA ASP A 308 14.96 10.12 7.15
C ASP A 308 14.20 8.83 7.41
N ALA A 309 14.75 7.70 6.98
CA ALA A 309 14.12 6.39 7.19
C ALA A 309 13.85 6.10 8.67
N MET A 310 14.70 6.63 9.57
CA MET A 310 14.55 6.37 10.99
C MET A 310 13.30 7.05 11.56
N VAL A 311 12.93 8.25 11.10
CA VAL A 311 11.69 8.92 11.50
C VAL A 311 10.49 8.10 10.98
N ILE A 312 10.52 7.67 9.71
CA ILE A 312 9.44 6.89 9.11
C ILE A 312 9.24 5.56 9.86
N LEU A 313 10.32 4.87 10.20
CA LEU A 313 10.29 3.60 10.94
C LEU A 313 9.80 3.77 12.38
N HIS A 314 10.17 4.86 13.06
CA HIS A 314 9.72 5.19 14.40
C HIS A 314 8.19 5.42 14.42
N GLU A 315 7.69 6.29 13.56
CA GLU A 315 6.25 6.55 13.47
C GLU A 315 5.46 5.33 12.96
N GLY A 316 6.07 4.55 12.07
CA GLY A 316 5.55 3.26 11.60
C GLY A 316 5.42 2.24 12.75
N PHE A 317 6.36 2.25 13.70
CA PHE A 317 6.27 1.37 14.87
C PHE A 317 5.10 1.75 15.80
N HIS A 318 4.79 3.02 15.97
CA HIS A 318 3.59 3.41 16.73
C HIS A 318 2.30 2.83 16.14
N PHE A 319 2.20 2.76 14.79
CA PHE A 319 1.10 2.07 14.13
C PHE A 319 1.10 0.55 14.42
N ILE A 320 2.26 -0.10 14.34
CA ILE A 320 2.40 -1.54 14.62
C ILE A 320 2.00 -1.82 16.08
N HIS A 321 2.49 -1.03 17.01
CA HIS A 321 2.19 -1.15 18.43
C HIS A 321 0.69 -0.98 18.73
N HIS A 322 0.06 0.04 18.12
CA HIS A 322 -1.39 0.25 18.20
C HIS A 322 -2.17 -0.94 17.63
N SER A 323 -1.74 -1.46 16.48
CA SER A 323 -2.41 -2.58 15.80
C SER A 323 -2.32 -3.91 16.57
N LEU A 324 -1.20 -4.16 17.24
CA LEU A 324 -0.95 -5.41 17.97
C LEU A 324 -1.45 -5.38 19.42
N ALA A 325 -1.23 -4.28 20.13
CA ALA A 325 -1.49 -4.18 21.54
C ALA A 325 -2.74 -3.37 21.89
N GLY A 326 -3.39 -2.72 20.90
CA GLY A 326 -4.50 -1.80 21.13
C GLY A 326 -4.11 -0.56 21.93
N ILE A 327 -2.81 -0.27 22.03
CA ILE A 327 -2.30 0.89 22.77
C ILE A 327 -2.47 2.13 21.88
N PRO A 328 -3.23 3.14 22.32
CA PRO A 328 -3.43 4.34 21.53
C PRO A 328 -2.13 5.09 21.29
N PRO A 329 -2.05 5.92 20.22
CA PRO A 329 -0.85 6.69 19.92
C PRO A 329 -0.48 7.64 21.05
N PRO A 330 0.81 8.05 21.17
CA PRO A 330 1.28 8.99 22.15
C PRO A 330 0.43 10.27 22.19
N GLY A 331 0.23 10.83 23.38
CA GLY A 331 -0.56 12.03 23.59
C GLY A 331 -2.09 11.86 23.50
N LYS A 332 -2.59 10.68 23.15
CA LYS A 332 -4.04 10.35 23.15
C LYS A 332 -4.43 9.32 24.20
N SER A 333 -3.50 8.91 25.04
CA SER A 333 -3.75 7.96 26.11
C SER A 333 -3.69 8.66 27.47
N TYR A 334 -4.45 8.14 28.42
CA TYR A 334 -4.32 8.50 29.84
C TYR A 334 -3.12 7.78 30.49
N LEU A 335 -2.13 7.39 29.69
CA LEU A 335 -0.95 6.69 30.17
C LEU A 335 -0.05 7.63 30.94
N SER A 336 0.66 7.08 31.94
CA SER A 336 1.71 7.83 32.62
C SER A 336 2.88 8.10 31.69
N LEU A 337 3.65 9.16 31.93
CA LEU A 337 4.88 9.47 31.20
C LEU A 337 5.82 8.26 31.06
N GLY A 338 5.86 7.37 32.06
CA GLY A 338 6.65 6.13 31.97
C GLY A 338 6.12 5.14 30.94
N ALA A 339 4.80 5.01 30.81
CA ALA A 339 4.19 4.11 29.84
C ALA A 339 4.32 4.65 28.40
N GLU A 340 4.16 5.96 28.22
CA GLU A 340 4.45 6.61 26.93
C GLU A 340 5.94 6.47 26.56
N GLY A 341 6.85 6.64 27.54
CA GLY A 341 8.28 6.43 27.34
C GLY A 341 8.67 5.01 26.91
N VAL A 342 7.91 3.99 27.34
CA VAL A 342 8.11 2.63 26.82
C VAL A 342 7.79 2.57 25.32
N GLY A 343 6.67 3.17 24.89
CA GLY A 343 6.31 3.24 23.49
C GLY A 343 7.38 3.92 22.63
N GLU A 344 7.84 5.10 23.08
CA GLU A 344 8.90 5.87 22.45
C GLU A 344 10.24 5.11 22.38
N GLY A 345 10.62 4.46 23.48
CA GLY A 345 11.88 3.74 23.55
C GLY A 345 11.91 2.49 22.66
N VAL A 346 10.81 1.80 22.52
CA VAL A 346 10.73 0.65 21.61
C VAL A 346 10.68 1.13 20.16
N ALA A 347 10.00 2.24 19.86
CA ALA A 347 9.98 2.84 18.51
C ALA A 347 11.38 3.28 18.08
N ASP A 348 12.14 3.93 18.98
CA ASP A 348 13.55 4.27 18.76
C ASP A 348 14.41 3.04 18.49
N TYR A 349 14.27 2.01 19.34
CA TYR A 349 14.99 0.75 19.14
C TYR A 349 14.66 0.08 17.81
N TRP A 350 13.38 0.03 17.45
CA TRP A 350 12.92 -0.55 16.18
C TRP A 350 13.61 0.13 15.00
N ALA A 351 13.57 1.46 14.95
CA ALA A 351 14.20 2.24 13.90
C ALA A 351 15.72 2.07 13.88
N LEU A 352 16.37 2.16 15.04
CA LEU A 352 17.82 2.01 15.18
C LEU A 352 18.30 0.60 14.80
N SER A 353 17.57 -0.45 15.15
CA SER A 353 17.98 -1.82 14.82
C SER A 353 17.95 -2.06 13.30
N GLU A 354 16.98 -1.53 12.59
CA GLU A 354 16.88 -1.60 11.15
C GLU A 354 18.03 -0.82 10.47
N VAL A 355 18.25 0.43 10.91
CA VAL A 355 19.31 1.29 10.37
C VAL A 355 20.71 0.73 10.64
N ASN A 356 20.96 0.19 11.83
CA ASN A 356 22.22 -0.43 12.16
C ASN A 356 22.48 -1.73 11.38
N ALA A 357 21.43 -2.50 11.08
CA ALA A 357 21.57 -3.68 10.25
C ALA A 357 22.01 -3.32 8.82
N GLU A 358 21.51 -2.23 8.26
CA GLU A 358 21.84 -1.77 6.91
C GLU A 358 23.25 -1.11 6.85
N ASN A 359 23.61 -0.26 7.82
CA ASN A 359 24.83 0.53 7.79
C ASN A 359 26.01 -0.07 8.55
N GLN A 360 25.77 -1.11 9.34
CA GLN A 360 26.81 -1.83 10.09
C GLN A 360 27.67 -0.91 11.00
N PHE A 361 27.04 0.09 11.63
CA PHE A 361 27.68 0.89 12.64
C PHE A 361 28.25 0.00 13.75
N LYS A 362 29.42 0.38 14.25
CA LYS A 362 30.03 -0.24 15.44
C LYS A 362 29.48 0.41 16.68
N ASP A 363 29.43 -0.33 17.79
CA ASP A 363 28.89 0.11 19.08
C ASP A 363 29.66 1.29 19.72
N TYR A 364 30.85 1.61 19.20
CA TYR A 364 31.64 2.78 19.61
C TYR A 364 31.46 4.00 18.69
N GLU A 365 30.68 3.87 17.60
CA GLU A 365 30.39 4.97 16.67
C GLU A 365 29.14 5.72 17.12
N ASP A 366 29.16 7.05 17.04
CA ASP A 366 27.99 7.89 17.39
C ASP A 366 26.74 7.49 16.58
N GLY A 367 26.94 7.04 15.34
CA GLY A 367 25.84 6.60 14.47
C GLY A 367 25.07 5.38 15.01
N PHE A 368 25.70 4.53 15.83
CA PHE A 368 25.05 3.35 16.41
C PHE A 368 23.90 3.72 17.38
N TYR A 369 24.06 4.83 18.10
CA TYR A 369 23.10 5.30 19.08
C TYR A 369 22.32 6.53 18.63
N GLY A 370 22.69 7.14 17.52
CA GLY A 370 22.10 8.40 17.06
C GLY A 370 20.71 8.20 16.47
N ILE A 371 19.71 8.91 17.00
CA ILE A 371 18.32 8.86 16.58
C ILE A 371 18.01 10.05 15.69
N PHE A 372 17.41 9.83 14.52
CA PHE A 372 17.03 10.86 13.54
C PHE A 372 18.21 11.75 13.12
N ARG A 373 19.32 11.12 12.75
CA ARG A 373 20.57 11.81 12.45
C ARG A 373 20.47 12.84 11.33
N TRP A 374 19.60 12.58 10.35
CA TRP A 374 19.36 13.49 9.24
C TRP A 374 18.31 14.55 9.59
N ALA A 375 17.13 14.15 10.04
CA ALA A 375 15.99 15.04 10.28
C ALA A 375 16.15 15.99 11.48
N ASN A 376 16.83 15.57 12.56
CA ASN A 376 17.00 16.40 13.76
C ASN A 376 18.25 17.26 13.77
N HIS A 377 18.89 17.39 12.62
CA HIS A 377 20.10 18.17 12.56
C HIS A 377 19.82 19.67 12.44
N ASN A 378 19.92 20.41 13.53
CA ASN A 378 19.74 21.86 13.54
C ASN A 378 21.10 22.58 13.67
N PRO A 379 21.65 23.15 12.58
CA PRO A 379 22.98 23.75 12.61
C PRO A 379 23.07 25.12 13.33
N GLY A 380 21.97 25.67 13.88
CA GLY A 380 21.94 27.11 14.07
C GLY A 380 21.56 27.69 15.43
N THR A 381 21.14 26.97 16.46
CA THR A 381 20.48 27.64 17.60
C THR A 381 20.93 27.23 19.01
N VAL A 382 22.06 26.58 19.21
CA VAL A 382 22.52 26.29 20.56
C VAL A 382 23.68 27.16 20.97
N PRO A 383 23.52 28.01 22.01
CA PRO A 383 24.65 28.69 22.64
C PRO A 383 25.65 27.65 23.16
N SER A 384 26.92 27.86 22.90
CA SER A 384 28.02 27.00 23.36
C SER A 384 27.91 26.74 24.86
N GLY A 385 27.60 25.49 25.25
CA GLY A 385 27.60 25.08 26.66
C GLY A 385 26.34 24.37 27.17
N MET A 386 25.26 24.34 26.41
CA MET A 386 24.13 23.46 26.67
C MET A 386 24.11 22.39 25.61
N TYR A 387 24.05 21.15 26.02
CA TYR A 387 24.01 19.91 25.22
C TYR A 387 23.97 20.10 23.71
N PRO A 388 24.84 19.47 22.92
CA PRO A 388 24.80 19.61 21.50
C PRO A 388 23.38 19.26 21.07
N SER A 389 22.67 20.28 20.59
CA SER A 389 21.44 20.24 19.82
C SER A 389 20.80 18.87 19.67
N THR A 390 19.56 18.75 20.01
CA THR A 390 18.55 17.87 19.41
C THR A 390 18.93 16.43 19.03
N ASP A 391 20.20 16.03 19.00
CA ASP A 391 20.65 14.67 18.78
C ASP A 391 20.16 13.80 19.94
N ARG A 392 19.05 13.09 19.70
CA ARG A 392 18.55 12.08 20.62
C ARG A 392 19.43 10.84 20.49
N PHE A 393 20.04 10.42 21.57
CA PHE A 393 20.87 9.22 21.58
C PHE A 393 20.25 8.15 22.48
N ALA A 394 20.10 6.95 21.96
CA ALA A 394 19.81 5.75 22.73
C ALA A 394 21.08 5.33 23.48
N ASN A 395 21.52 6.12 24.47
CA ASN A 395 22.79 5.88 25.16
C ASN A 395 22.56 5.21 26.51
N SER A 396 23.17 4.04 26.71
CA SER A 396 23.13 3.26 27.95
C SER A 396 23.80 3.95 29.16
N THR A 397 24.56 5.03 28.98
CA THR A 397 25.18 5.76 30.07
C THR A 397 24.19 6.50 30.96
N LEU A 398 22.96 6.73 30.51
CA LEU A 398 21.85 7.30 31.28
C LEU A 398 21.16 6.26 32.17
N MET A 399 21.58 5.01 32.18
CA MET A 399 20.99 3.94 33.01
C MET A 399 21.28 4.02 34.50
N ASN A 400 21.80 5.12 35.02
CA ASN A 400 21.94 5.29 36.45
C ASN A 400 20.57 5.66 37.04
N ILE A 401 19.88 4.67 37.62
CA ILE A 401 18.54 4.79 38.23
C ILE A 401 18.44 5.97 39.21
N THR A 402 19.56 6.40 39.81
CA THR A 402 19.61 7.57 40.65
C THR A 402 19.31 8.89 39.93
N TYR A 403 19.44 8.94 38.62
CA TYR A 403 19.07 10.11 37.80
C TYR A 403 17.61 10.13 37.40
N VAL A 404 16.90 9.01 37.38
CA VAL A 404 15.48 8.93 36.97
C VAL A 404 14.58 9.57 38.07
N SER A 405 14.97 9.52 39.34
CA SER A 405 14.16 10.05 40.44
C SER A 405 13.91 11.57 40.37
N PRO A 406 14.89 12.43 40.00
CA PRO A 406 14.63 13.86 39.82
C PRO A 406 13.75 14.17 38.58
N PHE A 407 13.80 13.34 37.57
CA PHE A 407 13.04 13.53 36.32
C PHE A 407 11.56 13.17 36.46
N MET A 408 11.18 12.36 37.45
CA MET A 408 9.78 12.03 37.70
C MET A 408 8.93 13.23 38.15
N ASN A 409 9.55 14.32 38.57
CA ASN A 409 8.91 15.58 38.93
C ASN A 409 9.17 16.72 37.91
N CYS A 410 9.84 16.43 36.82
CA CYS A 410 10.05 17.42 35.77
C CYS A 410 8.98 17.26 34.66
N ASN A 411 8.73 18.33 33.94
CA ASN A 411 7.91 18.35 32.70
C ASN A 411 8.70 17.70 31.54
N CYS A 412 9.26 16.49 31.76
CA CYS A 412 10.15 15.84 30.85
C CYS A 412 9.35 15.11 29.74
N SER A 413 9.85 15.16 28.50
CA SER A 413 9.25 14.46 27.37
C SER A 413 9.33 12.94 27.59
N PRO A 414 8.29 12.16 27.18
CA PRO A 414 8.32 10.71 27.13
C PRO A 414 9.54 10.14 26.40
N HIS A 415 10.04 10.85 25.41
CA HIS A 415 11.23 10.46 24.64
C HIS A 415 12.48 10.30 25.52
N TYR A 416 12.68 11.14 26.55
CA TYR A 416 13.82 10.98 27.46
C TYR A 416 13.76 9.67 28.27
N PHE A 417 12.55 9.26 28.70
CA PHE A 417 12.38 7.97 29.34
C PHE A 417 12.60 6.82 28.37
N GLY A 418 12.20 7.02 27.11
CA GLY A 418 12.39 6.07 26.01
C GLY A 418 13.87 5.74 25.78
N THR A 419 14.77 6.73 25.85
CA THR A 419 16.21 6.51 25.59
C THR A 419 16.86 5.51 26.52
N ILE A 420 16.35 5.33 27.74
CA ILE A 420 16.86 4.32 28.69
C ILE A 420 16.53 2.92 28.14
N LEU A 421 15.29 2.72 27.71
CA LEU A 421 14.85 1.43 27.19
C LEU A 421 15.51 1.10 25.86
N SER A 422 15.54 2.05 24.93
CA SER A 422 16.19 1.85 23.62
C SER A 422 17.68 1.54 23.78
N GLY A 423 18.38 2.17 24.72
CA GLY A 423 19.77 1.87 25.04
C GLY A 423 19.98 0.45 25.57
N VAL A 424 19.09 -0.03 26.46
CA VAL A 424 19.15 -1.44 26.94
C VAL A 424 18.90 -2.42 25.78
N LEU A 425 17.87 -2.17 24.97
CA LEU A 425 17.52 -3.04 23.86
C LEU A 425 18.63 -3.08 22.81
N LEU A 426 19.25 -1.93 22.49
CA LEU A 426 20.41 -1.89 21.57
C LEU A 426 21.62 -2.64 22.11
N LYS A 427 21.87 -2.56 23.42
CA LYS A 427 22.93 -3.33 24.03
C LYS A 427 22.67 -4.84 23.90
N ILE A 428 21.44 -5.27 24.19
CA ILE A 428 21.04 -6.66 23.99
C ILE A 428 21.21 -7.06 22.51
N TYR A 429 20.75 -6.23 21.58
CA TYR A 429 20.91 -6.45 20.14
C TYR A 429 22.37 -6.63 19.73
N ASN A 430 23.27 -5.81 20.26
CA ASN A 430 24.70 -5.92 19.98
C ASN A 430 25.31 -7.20 20.60
N ASP A 431 24.89 -7.56 21.82
CA ASP A 431 25.45 -8.70 22.59
C ASP A 431 25.00 -10.07 22.03
N ILE A 432 23.75 -10.18 21.54
CA ILE A 432 23.24 -11.43 20.96
C ILE A 432 23.53 -11.58 19.46
N GLY A 433 24.09 -10.56 18.85
CA GLY A 433 24.46 -10.54 17.43
C GLY A 433 23.30 -10.22 16.49
N LYS A 434 23.68 -9.74 15.31
CA LYS A 434 22.78 -9.29 14.24
C LYS A 434 22.21 -10.45 13.40
N GLU A 435 22.40 -11.68 13.82
CA GLU A 435 22.09 -12.89 13.04
C GLU A 435 20.66 -13.41 13.26
N LYS A 436 19.77 -12.56 13.76
CA LYS A 436 18.38 -13.01 13.96
C LYS A 436 17.39 -12.00 13.41
#